data_3a732d4f48eb7cc922be69f0beaabf64
#
_entry.id   3a732d4f48eb7cc922be69f0beaabf64
#
_cell.length_a   1.000
_cell.length_b   1.000
_cell.length_c   1.000
_cell.angle_alpha   90.00
_cell.angle_beta   90.00
_cell.angle_gamma   90.00
#
_symmetry.space_group_name_H-M   'P 1'
#
loop_
_entity.id
_entity.type
_entity.pdbx_description
1 polymer ?
#
loop_
_entity_poly.entity_id
_entity_poly.type
_entity_poly.pdbx_seq_one_letter_code
_entity_poly.pdbx_strand_id
1 'polypeptide(L)'
;MSKGTFSIPARLLIRLRQLRYHNSISSPFLSGDGLASICDLVINNQSDLEAFARHDRNSRIVFCRSDLVPELSRIDFVSSPRRTLIAGNSDYDFTASSQIPHDGFESFHLQNSFISNDENIFTLPIGIENLSIGINGLPNNLKVTKDWNSRSTKVMVGPFSPTHTERKELLEVAEQETKVFKIIKGPLSPKRFAQEMNGYKFIACPRGNGIDTHRFWEALYRGSVPIVIASKWSNSLKYLDLPLIEVSNWAEAGNAIKEFTDQSPPKPPSELKSLWLPFWKELLGC
;
A
#
# COMPACT_ATOMS: atom_id res chain seq x y z
N MET A 1 -44.68 -18.25 -12.29
CA MET A 1 -43.34 -18.86 -12.34
C MET A 1 -42.32 -17.77 -12.07
N SER A 2 -41.85 -17.67 -10.81
CA SER A 2 -40.84 -16.66 -10.44
C SER A 2 -39.48 -17.16 -10.90
N LYS A 3 -38.78 -16.37 -11.74
CA LYS A 3 -37.40 -16.62 -12.10
C LYS A 3 -36.53 -16.42 -10.84
N GLY A 4 -36.12 -17.49 -10.21
CA GLY A 4 -35.13 -17.44 -9.13
C GLY A 4 -33.83 -16.88 -9.67
N THR A 5 -33.47 -15.67 -9.27
CA THR A 5 -32.13 -15.09 -9.48
C THR A 5 -31.15 -15.90 -8.67
N PHE A 6 -30.38 -16.78 -9.31
CA PHE A 6 -29.23 -17.42 -8.70
C PHE A 6 -28.19 -16.36 -8.37
N SER A 7 -28.12 -15.96 -7.12
CA SER A 7 -27.01 -15.11 -6.64
C SER A 7 -25.77 -16.00 -6.48
N ILE A 8 -24.75 -15.75 -7.30
CA ILE A 8 -23.43 -16.38 -7.15
C ILE A 8 -22.86 -15.97 -5.79
N PRO A 9 -22.47 -16.93 -4.92
CA PRO A 9 -21.85 -16.59 -3.64
C PRO A 9 -20.63 -15.66 -3.83
N ALA A 10 -20.51 -14.65 -2.98
CA ALA A 10 -19.44 -13.66 -3.09
C ALA A 10 -18.04 -14.30 -3.19
N ARG A 11 -17.78 -15.37 -2.43
CA ARG A 11 -16.52 -16.14 -2.51
C ARG A 11 -16.27 -16.79 -3.88
N LEU A 12 -17.30 -17.24 -4.58
CA LEU A 12 -17.15 -17.81 -5.92
C LEU A 12 -16.91 -16.71 -6.95
N LEU A 13 -17.54 -15.54 -6.80
CA LEU A 13 -17.29 -14.35 -7.61
C LEU A 13 -15.83 -13.87 -7.46
N ILE A 14 -15.30 -13.86 -6.24
CA ILE A 14 -13.90 -13.52 -5.95
C ILE A 14 -12.97 -14.54 -6.62
N ARG A 15 -13.19 -15.85 -6.46
CA ARG A 15 -12.40 -16.90 -7.11
C ARG A 15 -12.45 -16.84 -8.65
N LEU A 16 -13.60 -16.61 -9.24
CA LEU A 16 -13.74 -16.46 -10.69
C LEU A 16 -13.02 -15.20 -11.19
N ARG A 17 -13.04 -14.12 -10.43
CA ARG A 17 -12.26 -12.90 -10.71
C ARG A 17 -10.77 -13.17 -10.60
N GLN A 18 -10.30 -13.85 -9.56
CA GLN A 18 -8.90 -14.24 -9.40
C GLN A 18 -8.40 -15.06 -10.60
N LEU A 19 -9.13 -16.10 -11.02
CA LEU A 19 -8.79 -16.93 -12.18
C LEU A 19 -8.78 -16.12 -13.48
N ARG A 20 -9.68 -15.16 -13.67
CA ARG A 20 -9.75 -14.32 -14.86
C ARG A 20 -8.59 -13.32 -14.93
N TYR A 21 -8.07 -12.86 -13.80
CA TYR A 21 -7.00 -11.86 -13.74
C TYR A 21 -5.61 -12.46 -13.54
N HIS A 22 -5.50 -13.66 -13.00
CA HIS A 22 -4.21 -14.35 -12.85
C HIS A 22 -3.51 -14.58 -14.21
N ASN A 23 -4.29 -14.77 -15.27
CA ASN A 23 -3.77 -14.97 -16.63
C ASN A 23 -3.55 -13.66 -17.42
N SER A 24 -3.93 -12.49 -16.88
CA SER A 24 -3.86 -11.20 -17.59
C SER A 24 -2.80 -10.24 -17.04
N ILE A 25 -2.09 -10.61 -15.98
CA ILE A 25 -1.06 -9.77 -15.36
C ILE A 25 0.27 -9.96 -16.09
N SER A 26 0.45 -9.19 -17.15
CA SER A 26 1.76 -9.07 -17.83
C SER A 26 2.75 -8.19 -17.08
N SER A 27 2.30 -7.46 -16.05
CA SER A 27 3.12 -6.61 -15.19
C SER A 27 2.75 -6.85 -13.73
N PRO A 28 3.66 -7.34 -12.90
CA PRO A 28 3.42 -7.67 -11.50
C PRO A 28 3.41 -6.40 -10.64
N PHE A 29 2.23 -5.89 -10.37
CA PHE A 29 2.01 -4.79 -9.44
C PHE A 29 2.34 -5.24 -8.01
N LEU A 30 2.85 -4.31 -7.20
CA LEU A 30 3.07 -4.55 -5.79
C LEU A 30 1.73 -4.61 -5.04
N SER A 31 1.52 -5.67 -4.28
CA SER A 31 0.40 -5.86 -3.36
C SER A 31 0.82 -6.81 -2.25
N GLY A 32 0.05 -6.86 -1.16
CA GLY A 32 0.32 -7.80 -0.08
C GLY A 32 0.27 -9.26 -0.53
N ASP A 33 -0.72 -9.65 -1.35
CA ASP A 33 -0.81 -11.00 -1.93
C ASP A 33 0.37 -11.27 -2.89
N GLY A 34 0.82 -10.24 -3.63
CA GLY A 34 2.01 -10.34 -4.48
C GLY A 34 3.28 -10.62 -3.65
N LEU A 35 3.48 -9.88 -2.56
CA LEU A 35 4.60 -10.12 -1.64
C LEU A 35 4.53 -11.51 -0.99
N ALA A 36 3.35 -11.92 -0.52
CA ALA A 36 3.16 -13.26 0.03
C ALA A 36 3.51 -14.37 -0.99
N SER A 37 3.25 -14.14 -2.29
CA SER A 37 3.48 -15.14 -3.34
C SER A 37 4.95 -15.41 -3.65
N ILE A 38 5.88 -14.54 -3.23
CA ILE A 38 7.31 -14.70 -3.43
C ILE A 38 8.03 -15.24 -2.20
N CYS A 39 7.31 -15.50 -1.10
CA CYS A 39 7.85 -16.03 0.14
C CYS A 39 7.81 -17.56 0.16
N ASP A 40 8.75 -18.17 0.91
CA ASP A 40 8.78 -19.63 1.09
C ASP A 40 7.59 -20.13 1.92
N LEU A 41 7.15 -19.31 2.87
CA LEU A 41 6.04 -19.63 3.79
C LEU A 41 5.14 -18.43 4.01
N VAL A 42 3.84 -18.68 4.18
CA VAL A 42 2.82 -17.65 4.42
C VAL A 42 2.00 -18.00 5.67
N ILE A 43 1.97 -17.06 6.63
CA ILE A 43 1.21 -17.14 7.89
C ILE A 43 0.07 -16.13 7.84
N ASN A 44 -1.13 -16.57 7.51
CA ASN A 44 -2.32 -15.71 7.40
C ASN A 44 -3.28 -15.81 8.59
N ASN A 45 -3.14 -16.85 9.41
CA ASN A 45 -4.04 -17.12 10.52
C ASN A 45 -3.33 -17.92 11.61
N GLN A 46 -4.00 -18.13 12.73
CA GLN A 46 -3.47 -18.84 13.89
C GLN A 46 -3.05 -20.29 13.57
N SER A 47 -3.80 -20.98 12.73
CA SER A 47 -3.47 -22.37 12.34
C SER A 47 -2.17 -22.45 11.55
N ASP A 48 -1.91 -21.47 10.67
CA ASP A 48 -0.64 -21.37 9.92
C ASP A 48 0.52 -21.13 10.88
N LEU A 49 0.32 -20.24 11.87
CA LEU A 49 1.32 -19.92 12.89
C LEU A 49 1.69 -21.17 13.73
N GLU A 50 0.69 -21.95 14.15
CA GLU A 50 0.90 -23.19 14.88
C GLU A 50 1.59 -24.27 14.04
N ALA A 51 1.26 -24.36 12.75
CA ALA A 51 1.92 -25.27 11.83
C ALA A 51 3.40 -24.89 11.61
N PHE A 52 3.66 -23.60 11.44
CA PHE A 52 5.02 -23.04 11.35
C PHE A 52 5.85 -23.40 12.59
N ALA A 53 5.32 -23.13 13.78
CA ALA A 53 6.01 -23.40 15.04
C ALA A 53 6.40 -24.88 15.20
N ARG A 54 5.57 -25.79 14.71
CA ARG A 54 5.78 -27.26 14.85
C ARG A 54 6.66 -27.89 13.79
N HIS A 55 6.59 -27.40 12.56
CA HIS A 55 7.06 -28.18 11.41
C HIS A 55 8.06 -27.47 10.51
N ASP A 56 8.09 -26.13 10.47
CA ASP A 56 8.98 -25.43 9.54
C ASP A 56 10.40 -25.28 10.10
N ARG A 57 11.37 -25.78 9.35
CA ARG A 57 12.80 -25.69 9.68
C ARG A 57 13.64 -25.04 8.58
N ASN A 58 13.07 -24.80 7.38
CA ASN A 58 13.85 -24.51 6.18
C ASN A 58 13.47 -23.19 5.49
N SER A 59 12.29 -22.63 5.76
CA SER A 59 11.86 -21.39 5.14
C SER A 59 12.79 -20.24 5.51
N ARG A 60 13.30 -19.53 4.51
CA ARG A 60 14.18 -18.37 4.67
C ARG A 60 13.40 -17.06 4.67
N ILE A 61 12.36 -16.99 3.85
CA ILE A 61 11.53 -15.80 3.69
C ILE A 61 10.11 -16.16 4.12
N VAL A 62 9.67 -15.53 5.21
CA VAL A 62 8.38 -15.81 5.83
C VAL A 62 7.50 -14.58 5.72
N PHE A 63 6.34 -14.72 5.05
CA PHE A 63 5.29 -13.73 5.11
C PHE A 63 4.39 -14.00 6.32
N CYS A 64 4.14 -12.97 7.13
CA CYS A 64 3.23 -13.05 8.26
C CYS A 64 2.24 -11.89 8.20
N ARG A 65 0.95 -12.17 8.41
CA ARG A 65 -0.02 -11.10 8.60
C ARG A 65 0.38 -10.27 9.83
N SER A 66 0.46 -8.94 9.67
CA SER A 66 1.11 -8.05 10.64
C SER A 66 0.57 -8.16 12.06
N ASP A 67 -0.75 -8.40 12.22
CA ASP A 67 -1.40 -8.56 13.52
C ASP A 67 -1.07 -9.88 14.25
N LEU A 68 -0.43 -10.85 13.56
CA LEU A 68 0.07 -12.09 14.15
C LEU A 68 1.55 -12.02 14.57
N VAL A 69 2.27 -10.96 14.21
CA VAL A 69 3.69 -10.82 14.53
C VAL A 69 3.98 -10.82 16.03
N PRO A 70 3.16 -10.18 16.90
CA PRO A 70 3.35 -10.27 18.35
C PRO A 70 3.23 -11.69 18.90
N GLU A 71 2.43 -12.55 18.28
CA GLU A 71 2.31 -13.95 18.66
C GLU A 71 3.45 -14.77 18.10
N LEU A 72 3.90 -14.48 16.88
CA LEU A 72 5.09 -15.06 16.28
C LEU A 72 6.34 -14.82 17.16
N SER A 73 6.45 -13.64 17.80
CA SER A 73 7.56 -13.29 18.67
C SER A 73 7.65 -14.13 19.97
N ARG A 74 6.61 -14.89 20.29
CA ARG A 74 6.57 -15.78 21.45
C ARG A 74 7.03 -17.22 21.15
N ILE A 75 7.31 -17.52 19.89
CA ILE A 75 7.82 -18.82 19.47
C ILE A 75 9.32 -18.88 19.74
N ASP A 76 9.76 -19.98 20.32
CA ASP A 76 11.18 -20.24 20.51
C ASP A 76 11.81 -20.74 19.20
N PHE A 77 12.76 -19.98 18.68
CA PHE A 77 13.48 -20.24 17.43
C PHE A 77 14.88 -20.85 17.66
N VAL A 78 15.15 -21.42 18.82
CA VAL A 78 16.44 -22.04 19.12
C VAL A 78 16.83 -23.04 18.02
N SER A 79 18.02 -22.83 17.44
CA SER A 79 18.56 -23.64 16.33
C SER A 79 17.92 -23.46 14.95
N SER A 80 17.18 -22.37 14.73
CA SER A 80 16.60 -22.05 13.43
C SER A 80 17.57 -21.27 12.54
N PRO A 81 17.51 -21.42 11.19
CA PRO A 81 18.25 -20.54 10.29
C PRO A 81 17.79 -19.10 10.45
N ARG A 82 18.67 -18.15 10.20
CA ARG A 82 18.29 -16.74 10.14
C ARG A 82 17.32 -16.52 8.98
N ARG A 83 16.23 -15.80 9.23
CA ARG A 83 15.12 -15.60 8.31
C ARG A 83 14.88 -14.11 8.02
N THR A 84 14.23 -13.85 6.92
CA THR A 84 13.62 -12.55 6.62
C THR A 84 12.12 -12.62 6.92
N LEU A 85 11.63 -11.69 7.74
CA LEU A 85 10.20 -11.51 8.01
C LEU A 85 9.64 -10.43 7.11
N ILE A 86 8.55 -10.76 6.42
CA ILE A 86 7.73 -9.82 5.66
C ILE A 86 6.38 -9.74 6.36
N ALA A 87 6.06 -8.60 6.97
CA ALA A 87 4.81 -8.39 7.70
C ALA A 87 3.88 -7.45 6.95
N GLY A 88 2.70 -7.95 6.56
CA GLY A 88 1.73 -7.20 5.73
C GLY A 88 0.29 -7.68 5.91
N ASN A 89 -0.60 -7.22 5.01
CA ASN A 89 -2.01 -7.62 4.93
C ASN A 89 -2.83 -7.36 6.21
N SER A 90 -2.47 -6.32 6.98
CA SER A 90 -3.22 -5.88 8.17
C SER A 90 -2.99 -4.40 8.42
N ASP A 91 -3.92 -3.76 9.12
CA ASP A 91 -3.82 -2.36 9.54
C ASP A 91 -3.00 -2.18 10.85
N TYR A 92 -2.26 -3.21 11.27
CA TYR A 92 -1.43 -3.16 12.48
C TYR A 92 -0.28 -2.17 12.32
N ASP A 93 -0.18 -1.19 13.23
CA ASP A 93 0.90 -0.22 13.27
C ASP A 93 2.10 -0.77 14.07
N PHE A 94 3.25 -0.88 13.45
CA PHE A 94 4.49 -1.19 14.14
C PHE A 94 5.10 0.06 14.75
N THR A 95 5.27 0.04 16.07
CA THR A 95 5.86 1.12 16.87
C THR A 95 7.09 0.62 17.62
N ALA A 96 7.83 1.51 18.27
CA ALA A 96 8.99 1.12 19.08
C ALA A 96 8.64 0.14 20.24
N SER A 97 7.36 0.05 20.62
CA SER A 97 6.88 -0.89 21.64
C SER A 97 6.33 -2.20 21.07
N SER A 98 6.32 -2.36 19.74
CA SER A 98 5.85 -3.60 19.11
C SER A 98 6.80 -4.75 19.37
N GLN A 99 6.23 -5.92 19.68
CA GLN A 99 7.00 -7.15 19.85
C GLN A 99 7.34 -7.71 18.47
N ILE A 100 8.63 -7.82 18.19
CA ILE A 100 9.20 -8.34 16.94
C ILE A 100 10.06 -9.57 17.26
N PRO A 101 10.01 -10.66 16.47
CA PRO A 101 10.70 -11.92 16.74
C PRO A 101 12.19 -11.87 16.38
N HIS A 102 13.02 -11.15 17.16
CA HIS A 102 14.44 -11.00 16.88
C HIS A 102 15.23 -12.32 16.93
N ASP A 103 14.80 -13.29 17.74
CA ASP A 103 15.56 -14.53 17.94
C ASP A 103 15.54 -15.50 16.74
N GLY A 104 14.63 -15.34 15.81
CA GLY A 104 14.52 -16.23 14.65
C GLY A 104 14.66 -15.54 13.30
N PHE A 105 14.83 -14.22 13.32
CA PHE A 105 14.85 -13.39 12.13
C PHE A 105 15.98 -12.38 12.19
N GLU A 106 16.62 -12.14 11.05
CA GLU A 106 17.71 -11.18 10.92
C GLU A 106 17.32 -9.92 10.14
N SER A 107 16.22 -9.97 9.38
CA SER A 107 15.71 -8.85 8.58
C SER A 107 14.20 -8.78 8.65
N PHE A 108 13.66 -7.57 8.72
CA PHE A 108 12.26 -7.28 8.96
C PHE A 108 11.75 -6.25 7.96
N HIS A 109 10.78 -6.61 7.16
CA HIS A 109 10.08 -5.71 6.25
C HIS A 109 8.65 -5.53 6.75
N LEU A 110 8.33 -4.35 7.30
CA LEU A 110 7.13 -4.12 8.10
C LEU A 110 6.21 -3.08 7.44
N GLN A 111 5.00 -3.47 7.08
CA GLN A 111 3.95 -2.56 6.64
C GLN A 111 3.47 -1.68 7.81
N ASN A 112 3.04 -0.44 7.56
CA ASN A 112 2.59 0.52 8.58
C ASN A 112 3.62 0.75 9.70
N SER A 113 4.91 0.82 9.38
CA SER A 113 5.98 0.97 10.36
C SER A 113 6.21 2.43 10.76
N PHE A 114 6.17 2.72 12.05
CA PHE A 114 6.68 3.94 12.69
C PHE A 114 8.06 3.74 13.29
N ILE A 115 8.68 2.59 13.07
CA ILE A 115 10.07 2.32 13.41
C ILE A 115 10.92 2.92 12.30
N SER A 116 11.94 3.70 12.65
CA SER A 116 12.88 4.21 11.65
C SER A 116 13.62 3.05 11.00
N ASN A 117 13.89 3.17 9.70
CA ASN A 117 14.74 2.20 9.02
C ASN A 117 16.11 2.15 9.72
N ASP A 118 16.61 0.93 9.87
CA ASP A 118 17.82 0.60 10.56
C ASP A 118 18.53 -0.51 9.75
N GLU A 119 19.61 -1.10 10.24
CA GLU A 119 20.38 -2.10 9.50
C GLU A 119 19.54 -3.32 9.09
N ASN A 120 18.49 -3.63 9.85
CA ASN A 120 17.67 -4.82 9.62
C ASN A 120 16.15 -4.61 9.64
N ILE A 121 15.67 -3.38 9.85
CA ILE A 121 14.24 -3.06 9.84
C ILE A 121 13.95 -2.07 8.72
N PHE A 122 13.05 -2.44 7.82
CA PHE A 122 12.67 -1.66 6.65
C PHE A 122 11.17 -1.49 6.57
N THR A 123 10.70 -0.32 6.14
CA THR A 123 9.29 -0.11 5.85
C THR A 123 8.90 -0.85 4.59
N LEU A 124 7.85 -1.65 4.68
CA LEU A 124 7.25 -2.39 3.58
C LEU A 124 6.05 -1.63 3.02
N PRO A 125 5.96 -1.39 1.71
CA PRO A 125 4.77 -0.83 1.08
C PRO A 125 3.55 -1.74 1.14
N ILE A 126 2.35 -1.15 1.37
CA ILE A 126 1.08 -1.89 1.19
C ILE A 126 0.79 -2.19 -0.29
N GLY A 127 1.23 -1.31 -1.19
CA GLY A 127 0.93 -1.42 -2.62
C GLY A 127 -0.55 -1.21 -2.95
N ILE A 128 -1.00 -1.85 -4.03
CA ILE A 128 -2.42 -1.81 -4.44
C ILE A 128 -3.27 -2.80 -3.63
N GLU A 129 -4.60 -2.57 -3.63
CA GLU A 129 -5.54 -3.48 -2.99
C GLU A 129 -5.40 -4.90 -3.54
N ASN A 130 -5.38 -5.89 -2.66
CA ASN A 130 -5.36 -7.29 -3.04
C ASN A 130 -6.60 -7.66 -3.85
N LEU A 131 -6.43 -8.36 -4.97
CA LEU A 131 -7.55 -8.82 -5.81
C LEU A 131 -8.46 -9.80 -5.08
N SER A 132 -7.96 -10.46 -4.04
CA SER A 132 -8.75 -11.31 -3.14
C SER A 132 -9.81 -10.53 -2.35
N ILE A 133 -9.58 -9.23 -2.08
CA ILE A 133 -10.46 -8.38 -1.28
C ILE A 133 -11.45 -7.63 -2.17
N GLY A 134 -10.99 -7.02 -3.27
CA GLY A 134 -11.84 -6.16 -4.06
C GLY A 134 -11.41 -5.95 -5.51
N ILE A 135 -11.90 -4.88 -6.09
CA ILE A 135 -11.73 -4.56 -7.51
C ILE A 135 -10.96 -3.26 -7.75
N ASN A 136 -10.54 -2.56 -6.69
CA ASN A 136 -9.84 -1.28 -6.84
C ASN A 136 -8.41 -1.50 -7.35
N GLY A 137 -7.76 -2.60 -6.96
CA GLY A 137 -6.44 -3.02 -7.41
C GLY A 137 -6.38 -3.61 -8.82
N LEU A 138 -7.43 -3.47 -9.65
CA LEU A 138 -7.40 -3.99 -11.01
C LEU A 138 -6.35 -3.27 -11.88
N PRO A 139 -5.42 -3.99 -12.52
CA PRO A 139 -4.35 -3.41 -13.36
C PRO A 139 -4.84 -2.43 -14.42
N ASN A 140 -5.98 -2.71 -15.03
CA ASN A 140 -6.55 -1.82 -16.04
C ASN A 140 -6.98 -0.44 -15.51
N ASN A 141 -7.20 -0.32 -14.20
CA ASN A 141 -7.55 0.94 -13.55
C ASN A 141 -6.30 1.74 -13.13
N LEU A 142 -5.09 1.18 -13.25
CA LEU A 142 -3.83 1.80 -12.82
C LEU A 142 -3.05 2.47 -13.95
N LYS A 143 -3.59 2.45 -15.16
CA LYS A 143 -2.92 3.02 -16.33
C LYS A 143 -2.85 4.54 -16.28
N VAL A 144 -1.70 5.09 -16.67
CA VAL A 144 -1.56 6.50 -17.00
C VAL A 144 -2.35 6.78 -18.28
N THR A 145 -3.29 7.70 -18.23
CA THR A 145 -4.17 8.02 -19.39
C THR A 145 -4.12 9.49 -19.80
N LYS A 146 -3.38 10.33 -19.07
CA LYS A 146 -3.17 11.75 -19.37
C LYS A 146 -1.73 12.14 -19.13
N ASP A 147 -1.21 12.96 -20.02
CA ASP A 147 0.12 13.56 -19.87
C ASP A 147 0.16 14.50 -18.65
N TRP A 148 1.30 14.54 -17.97
CA TRP A 148 1.52 15.35 -16.80
C TRP A 148 1.09 16.80 -16.99
N ASN A 149 1.49 17.44 -18.10
CA ASN A 149 1.21 18.84 -18.37
C ASN A 149 -0.27 19.15 -18.62
N SER A 150 -1.08 18.14 -18.99
CA SER A 150 -2.51 18.29 -19.24
C SER A 150 -3.37 18.11 -17.97
N ARG A 151 -2.75 17.78 -16.83
CA ARG A 151 -3.44 17.54 -15.56
C ARG A 151 -3.62 18.81 -14.76
N SER A 152 -4.69 18.86 -13.97
CA SER A 152 -4.94 19.92 -13.00
C SER A 152 -3.81 19.97 -11.96
N THR A 153 -3.40 21.20 -11.59
CA THR A 153 -2.46 21.46 -10.50
C THR A 153 -3.14 21.48 -9.12
N LYS A 154 -4.48 21.41 -9.07
CA LYS A 154 -5.17 21.26 -7.78
C LYS A 154 -4.89 19.88 -7.17
N VAL A 155 -4.92 19.83 -5.84
CA VAL A 155 -4.84 18.58 -5.08
C VAL A 155 -6.22 17.90 -5.10
N MET A 156 -6.28 16.69 -5.61
CA MET A 156 -7.49 15.87 -5.53
C MET A 156 -7.69 15.34 -4.11
N VAL A 157 -8.88 15.51 -3.55
CA VAL A 157 -9.28 15.03 -2.22
C VAL A 157 -10.45 14.08 -2.32
N GLY A 158 -10.34 12.89 -1.73
CA GLY A 158 -11.42 11.89 -1.67
C GLY A 158 -11.72 11.20 -3.02
N PRO A 159 -12.85 10.48 -3.09
CA PRO A 159 -13.66 10.06 -1.94
C PRO A 159 -12.91 9.05 -1.05
N PHE A 160 -13.19 9.06 0.24
CA PHE A 160 -12.70 8.07 1.20
C PHE A 160 -13.66 7.92 2.39
N SER A 161 -13.60 6.77 3.07
CA SER A 161 -14.37 6.51 4.29
C SER A 161 -13.78 7.28 5.47
N PRO A 162 -14.60 7.70 6.47
CA PRO A 162 -14.13 8.46 7.64
C PRO A 162 -13.47 7.55 8.70
N THR A 163 -12.36 6.90 8.33
CA THR A 163 -11.66 5.92 9.19
C THR A 163 -10.63 6.55 10.14
N HIS A 164 -10.25 7.81 9.92
CA HIS A 164 -9.28 8.53 10.75
C HIS A 164 -9.62 10.02 10.81
N THR A 165 -9.27 10.70 11.92
CA THR A 165 -9.52 12.15 12.13
C THR A 165 -8.83 13.02 11.08
N GLU A 166 -7.64 12.66 10.63
CA GLU A 166 -6.89 13.35 9.59
C GLU A 166 -7.72 13.56 8.30
N ARG A 167 -8.60 12.62 7.95
CA ARG A 167 -9.48 12.74 6.78
C ARG A 167 -10.52 13.82 6.93
N LYS A 168 -11.02 14.02 8.16
CA LYS A 168 -11.95 15.09 8.50
C LYS A 168 -11.23 16.44 8.43
N GLU A 169 -10.06 16.54 9.05
CA GLU A 169 -9.22 17.75 9.03
C GLU A 169 -8.88 18.16 7.59
N LEU A 170 -8.48 17.20 6.73
CA LEU A 170 -8.24 17.45 5.32
C LEU A 170 -9.47 18.00 4.60
N LEU A 171 -10.66 17.45 4.86
CA LEU A 171 -11.90 17.92 4.22
C LEU A 171 -12.24 19.34 4.67
N GLU A 172 -12.09 19.66 5.94
CA GLU A 172 -12.33 21.02 6.48
C GLU A 172 -11.39 22.05 5.82
N VAL A 173 -10.11 21.74 5.68
CA VAL A 173 -9.15 22.60 4.98
C VAL A 173 -9.50 22.70 3.50
N ALA A 174 -9.83 21.60 2.84
CA ALA A 174 -10.14 21.57 1.42
C ALA A 174 -11.42 22.34 1.05
N GLU A 175 -12.39 22.42 1.96
CA GLU A 175 -13.59 23.25 1.80
C GLU A 175 -13.29 24.74 1.86
N GLN A 176 -12.31 25.15 2.65
CA GLN A 176 -11.87 26.53 2.79
C GLN A 176 -10.94 26.95 1.66
N GLU A 177 -10.05 26.06 1.22
CA GLU A 177 -8.96 26.30 0.27
C GLU A 177 -9.29 25.80 -1.15
N THR A 178 -10.45 26.16 -1.70
CA THR A 178 -10.95 25.63 -2.99
C THR A 178 -10.08 26.00 -4.21
N LYS A 179 -9.16 26.95 -4.07
CA LYS A 179 -8.16 27.26 -5.11
C LYS A 179 -7.07 26.18 -5.17
N VAL A 180 -6.69 25.62 -4.04
CA VAL A 180 -5.68 24.58 -3.88
C VAL A 180 -6.29 23.19 -4.07
N PHE A 181 -7.41 22.92 -3.46
CA PHE A 181 -8.03 21.60 -3.41
C PHE A 181 -9.23 21.44 -4.34
N LYS A 182 -9.47 20.21 -4.76
CA LYS A 182 -10.69 19.76 -5.42
C LYS A 182 -11.24 18.52 -4.72
N ILE A 183 -12.35 18.69 -4.00
CA ILE A 183 -13.05 17.58 -3.37
C ILE A 183 -13.82 16.82 -4.44
N ILE A 184 -13.59 15.51 -4.51
CA ILE A 184 -14.34 14.58 -5.34
C ILE A 184 -15.37 13.90 -4.46
N LYS A 185 -16.64 14.11 -4.77
CA LYS A 185 -17.75 13.48 -4.05
C LYS A 185 -17.99 12.07 -4.58
N GLY A 186 -18.25 11.14 -3.71
CA GLY A 186 -18.48 9.74 -4.05
C GLY A 186 -19.79 9.21 -3.51
N PRO A 187 -20.11 7.92 -3.75
CA PRO A 187 -19.22 6.87 -4.27
C PRO A 187 -19.02 6.93 -5.78
N LEU A 188 -17.85 6.50 -6.25
CA LEU A 188 -17.52 6.36 -7.66
C LEU A 188 -17.26 4.89 -8.01
N SER A 189 -17.58 4.48 -9.22
CA SER A 189 -17.09 3.19 -9.72
C SER A 189 -15.55 3.21 -9.84
N PRO A 190 -14.85 2.06 -9.72
CA PRO A 190 -13.39 2.02 -9.83
C PRO A 190 -12.85 2.65 -11.12
N LYS A 191 -13.54 2.43 -12.24
CA LYS A 191 -13.18 3.05 -13.52
C LYS A 191 -13.31 4.58 -13.48
N ARG A 192 -14.40 5.11 -12.93
CA ARG A 192 -14.61 6.55 -12.83
C ARG A 192 -13.61 7.18 -11.87
N PHE A 193 -13.34 6.53 -10.75
CA PHE A 193 -12.32 6.96 -9.81
C PHE A 193 -10.92 7.03 -10.44
N ALA A 194 -10.54 6.01 -11.23
CA ALA A 194 -9.30 6.00 -11.99
C ALA A 194 -9.21 7.17 -12.99
N GLN A 195 -10.31 7.48 -13.68
CA GLN A 195 -10.39 8.62 -14.60
C GLN A 195 -10.21 9.95 -13.86
N GLU A 196 -10.86 10.11 -12.70
CA GLU A 196 -10.69 11.31 -11.87
C GLU A 196 -9.22 11.47 -11.44
N MET A 197 -8.60 10.45 -10.86
CA MET A 197 -7.20 10.53 -10.41
C MET A 197 -6.25 10.92 -11.55
N ASN A 198 -6.42 10.37 -12.76
CA ASN A 198 -5.62 10.74 -13.92
C ASN A 198 -5.77 12.21 -14.33
N GLY A 199 -6.79 12.90 -13.82
CA GLY A 199 -7.01 14.32 -14.07
C GLY A 199 -6.15 15.27 -13.24
N TYR A 200 -5.44 14.79 -12.24
CA TYR A 200 -4.73 15.62 -11.26
C TYR A 200 -3.25 15.24 -11.16
N LYS A 201 -2.39 16.26 -10.98
CA LYS A 201 -0.97 16.07 -10.70
C LYS A 201 -0.76 15.58 -9.27
N PHE A 202 -1.56 16.05 -8.32
CA PHE A 202 -1.40 15.85 -6.89
C PHE A 202 -2.63 15.19 -6.28
N ILE A 203 -2.39 14.19 -5.44
CA ILE A 203 -3.44 13.43 -4.75
C ILE A 203 -3.20 13.48 -3.25
N ALA A 204 -4.16 13.96 -2.49
CA ALA A 204 -4.10 13.88 -1.03
C ALA A 204 -4.31 12.42 -0.58
N CYS A 205 -3.36 11.93 0.20
CA CYS A 205 -3.31 10.56 0.70
C CYS A 205 -3.31 10.54 2.24
N PRO A 206 -4.42 10.98 2.88
CA PRO A 206 -4.51 10.97 4.33
C PRO A 206 -4.52 9.55 4.87
N ARG A 207 -3.99 9.38 6.08
CA ARG A 207 -4.03 8.13 6.83
C ARG A 207 -5.44 7.53 6.85
N GLY A 208 -5.49 6.20 6.78
CA GLY A 208 -6.69 5.39 7.00
C GLY A 208 -6.67 4.71 8.37
N ASN A 209 -7.07 3.44 8.43
CA ASN A 209 -6.84 2.60 9.61
C ASN A 209 -5.32 2.47 9.84
N GLY A 210 -4.56 2.02 8.81
CA GLY A 210 -3.10 2.10 8.78
C GLY A 210 -2.61 3.45 8.27
N ILE A 211 -1.34 3.77 8.54
CA ILE A 211 -0.67 4.98 8.03
C ILE A 211 -0.41 4.86 6.53
N ASP A 212 0.01 3.70 6.04
CA ASP A 212 0.17 3.40 4.63
C ASP A 212 -1.20 3.09 4.01
N THR A 213 -1.52 3.72 2.91
CA THR A 213 -2.82 3.55 2.25
C THR A 213 -2.66 3.20 0.78
N HIS A 214 -3.53 2.32 0.26
CA HIS A 214 -3.57 2.00 -1.17
C HIS A 214 -3.64 3.24 -2.06
N ARG A 215 -4.28 4.34 -1.58
CA ARG A 215 -4.38 5.60 -2.30
C ARG A 215 -3.03 6.19 -2.68
N PHE A 216 -2.03 6.09 -1.80
CA PHE A 216 -0.67 6.54 -2.05
C PHE A 216 -0.06 5.81 -3.26
N TRP A 217 -0.13 4.50 -3.27
CA TRP A 217 0.42 3.65 -4.34
C TRP A 217 -0.36 3.78 -5.63
N GLU A 218 -1.68 3.85 -5.55
CA GLU A 218 -2.55 4.11 -6.69
C GLU A 218 -2.26 5.45 -7.37
N ALA A 219 -1.90 6.50 -6.62
CA ALA A 219 -1.48 7.78 -7.17
C ALA A 219 -0.18 7.63 -7.97
N LEU A 220 0.83 6.98 -7.40
CA LEU A 220 2.12 6.72 -8.05
C LEU A 220 1.95 5.91 -9.35
N TYR A 221 1.19 4.82 -9.33
CA TYR A 221 0.93 4.02 -10.55
C TYR A 221 0.26 4.82 -11.67
N ARG A 222 -0.51 5.85 -11.35
CA ARG A 222 -1.13 6.74 -12.33
C ARG A 222 -0.25 7.94 -12.69
N GLY A 223 0.98 7.99 -12.20
CA GLY A 223 1.92 9.08 -12.43
C GLY A 223 1.49 10.40 -11.78
N SER A 224 0.73 10.33 -10.70
CA SER A 224 0.43 11.47 -9.83
C SER A 224 1.35 11.45 -8.62
N VAL A 225 1.59 12.61 -8.01
CA VAL A 225 2.40 12.76 -6.81
C VAL A 225 1.49 12.73 -5.59
N PRO A 226 1.67 11.77 -4.67
CA PRO A 226 0.94 11.74 -3.41
C PRO A 226 1.41 12.87 -2.48
N ILE A 227 0.46 13.45 -1.73
CA ILE A 227 0.74 14.36 -0.63
C ILE A 227 0.31 13.67 0.66
N VAL A 228 1.19 13.66 1.65
CA VAL A 228 0.97 13.05 2.98
C VAL A 228 1.39 13.99 4.09
N ILE A 229 0.86 13.78 5.29
CA ILE A 229 1.42 14.41 6.49
C ILE A 229 2.76 13.75 6.82
N ALA A 230 3.76 14.59 7.09
CA ALA A 230 5.11 14.15 7.44
C ALA A 230 5.09 13.25 8.68
N SER A 231 5.75 12.12 8.61
CA SER A 231 5.75 11.09 9.65
C SER A 231 7.03 10.24 9.60
N LYS A 232 7.25 9.41 10.61
CA LYS A 232 8.34 8.42 10.55
C LYS A 232 8.15 7.45 9.38
N TRP A 233 6.91 7.08 9.07
CA TRP A 233 6.60 6.21 7.94
C TRP A 233 6.96 6.88 6.60
N SER A 234 6.51 8.10 6.33
CA SER A 234 6.83 8.78 5.07
C SER A 234 8.33 9.05 4.92
N ASN A 235 9.00 9.41 6.02
CA ASN A 235 10.45 9.57 6.02
C ASN A 235 11.18 8.26 5.72
N SER A 236 10.65 7.11 6.19
CA SER A 236 11.24 5.80 5.93
C SER A 236 11.12 5.35 4.47
N LEU A 237 10.24 5.95 3.67
CA LEU A 237 10.10 5.66 2.23
C LEU A 237 11.19 6.31 1.36
N LYS A 238 12.03 7.19 1.90
CA LYS A 238 13.05 7.92 1.11
C LYS A 238 14.02 7.01 0.37
N TYR A 239 14.29 5.81 0.90
CA TYR A 239 15.16 4.84 0.22
C TYR A 239 14.56 4.28 -1.09
N LEU A 240 13.26 4.46 -1.32
CA LEU A 240 12.56 3.98 -2.52
C LEU A 240 12.60 4.98 -3.68
N ASP A 241 13.15 6.18 -3.48
CA ASP A 241 13.24 7.25 -4.49
C ASP A 241 11.90 7.57 -5.17
N LEU A 242 10.84 7.66 -4.35
CA LEU A 242 9.47 7.92 -4.81
C LEU A 242 9.20 9.42 -4.87
N PRO A 243 8.48 9.91 -5.90
CA PRO A 243 7.99 11.28 -5.91
C PRO A 243 6.86 11.40 -4.89
N LEU A 244 7.10 12.11 -3.79
CA LEU A 244 6.08 12.40 -2.78
C LEU A 244 6.30 13.81 -2.21
N ILE A 245 5.22 14.41 -1.73
CA ILE A 245 5.24 15.68 -1.02
C ILE A 245 4.84 15.42 0.43
N GLU A 246 5.70 15.81 1.36
CA GLU A 246 5.44 15.80 2.79
C GLU A 246 5.05 17.21 3.25
N VAL A 247 3.97 17.32 4.02
CA VAL A 247 3.53 18.58 4.64
C VAL A 247 3.35 18.39 6.14
N SER A 248 3.56 19.44 6.94
CA SER A 248 3.35 19.36 8.40
C SER A 248 1.85 19.37 8.74
N ASN A 249 1.05 20.02 7.89
CA ASN A 249 -0.41 20.06 7.96
C ASN A 249 -0.99 20.34 6.56
N TRP A 250 -2.28 20.07 6.36
CA TRP A 250 -2.92 20.20 5.05
C TRP A 250 -2.97 21.62 4.49
N ALA A 251 -2.95 22.67 5.34
CA ALA A 251 -2.95 24.07 4.86
C ALA A 251 -1.65 24.44 4.13
N GLU A 252 -0.56 23.73 4.36
CA GLU A 252 0.72 23.96 3.67
C GLU A 252 0.77 23.38 2.25
N ALA A 253 -0.17 22.52 1.87
CA ALA A 253 -0.16 21.85 0.57
C ALA A 253 -0.06 22.82 -0.61
N GLY A 254 -0.68 24.01 -0.52
CA GLY A 254 -0.65 25.02 -1.56
C GLY A 254 0.77 25.54 -1.86
N ASN A 255 1.59 25.72 -0.85
CA ASN A 255 2.98 26.14 -1.00
C ASN A 255 3.86 24.99 -1.50
N ALA A 256 3.69 23.80 -0.90
CA ALA A 256 4.46 22.61 -1.25
C ALA A 256 4.28 22.20 -2.72
N ILE A 257 3.06 22.30 -3.28
CA ILE A 257 2.83 22.00 -4.71
C ILE A 257 3.45 23.03 -5.64
N LYS A 258 3.56 24.31 -5.25
CA LYS A 258 4.27 25.33 -6.05
C LYS A 258 5.75 24.99 -6.14
N GLU A 259 6.40 24.77 -5.00
CA GLU A 259 7.81 24.38 -4.93
C GLU A 259 8.10 23.12 -5.76
N PHE A 260 7.22 22.14 -5.71
CA PHE A 260 7.34 20.91 -6.50
C PHE A 260 7.15 21.17 -8.00
N THR A 261 6.21 22.04 -8.38
CA THR A 261 5.87 22.31 -9.80
C THR A 261 7.00 23.07 -10.51
N ASP A 262 7.80 23.81 -9.78
CA ASP A 262 8.97 24.55 -10.31
C ASP A 262 10.14 23.58 -10.65
N GLN A 263 10.04 22.31 -10.29
CA GLN A 263 11.00 21.27 -10.63
C GLN A 263 10.60 20.54 -11.93
N SER A 264 11.48 19.64 -12.39
CA SER A 264 11.17 18.76 -13.53
C SER A 264 10.00 17.82 -13.19
N PRO A 265 9.22 17.39 -14.21
CA PRO A 265 8.18 16.38 -14.01
C PRO A 265 8.73 15.14 -13.30
N PRO A 266 7.92 14.47 -12.46
CA PRO A 266 8.35 13.26 -11.77
C PRO A 266 8.64 12.13 -12.76
N LYS A 267 9.50 11.18 -12.37
CA LYS A 267 9.74 9.94 -13.12
C LYS A 267 8.42 9.24 -13.42
N PRO A 268 8.24 8.70 -14.63
CA PRO A 268 7.04 7.93 -14.96
C PRO A 268 7.00 6.64 -14.13
N PRO A 269 5.81 6.05 -13.86
CA PRO A 269 5.67 4.85 -13.03
C PRO A 269 6.54 3.67 -13.47
N SER A 270 6.81 3.54 -14.78
CA SER A 270 7.68 2.49 -15.34
C SER A 270 9.13 2.57 -14.88
N GLU A 271 9.60 3.74 -14.46
CA GLU A 271 10.96 3.97 -13.95
C GLU A 271 11.06 3.87 -12.43
N LEU A 272 9.94 3.85 -11.72
CA LEU A 272 9.86 3.68 -10.26
C LEU A 272 9.91 2.20 -9.92
N LYS A 273 11.12 1.63 -9.84
CA LYS A 273 11.33 0.17 -9.67
C LYS A 273 10.58 -0.40 -8.47
N SER A 274 10.53 0.33 -7.36
CA SER A 274 9.88 -0.09 -6.11
C SER A 274 8.35 -0.25 -6.19
N LEU A 275 7.71 0.21 -7.28
CA LEU A 275 6.30 -0.08 -7.54
C LEU A 275 6.05 -1.52 -8.03
N TRP A 276 7.10 -2.25 -8.45
CA TRP A 276 6.97 -3.51 -9.15
C TRP A 276 7.52 -4.68 -8.34
N LEU A 277 6.77 -5.76 -8.28
CA LEU A 277 7.12 -6.98 -7.54
C LEU A 277 8.51 -7.56 -7.88
N PRO A 278 9.03 -7.52 -9.13
CA PRO A 278 10.38 -7.98 -9.44
C PRO A 278 11.49 -7.28 -8.64
N PHE A 279 11.35 -5.99 -8.36
CA PHE A 279 12.29 -5.26 -7.50
C PHE A 279 12.33 -5.87 -6.09
N TRP A 280 11.16 -6.16 -5.52
CA TRP A 280 11.06 -6.75 -4.19
C TRP A 280 11.57 -8.19 -4.17
N LYS A 281 11.32 -8.94 -5.24
CA LYS A 281 11.86 -10.29 -5.40
C LYS A 281 13.39 -10.29 -5.40
N GLU A 282 14.01 -9.37 -6.13
CA GLU A 282 15.47 -9.20 -6.17
C GLU A 282 16.00 -8.73 -4.80
N LEU A 283 15.38 -7.70 -4.20
CA LEU A 283 15.78 -7.15 -2.91
C LEU A 283 15.75 -8.17 -1.77
N LEU A 284 14.74 -9.05 -1.77
CA LEU A 284 14.52 -10.06 -0.75
C LEU A 284 15.27 -11.36 -1.01
N GLY A 285 15.90 -11.51 -2.18
CA GLY A 285 16.66 -12.71 -2.55
C GLY A 285 15.81 -13.93 -2.87
N CYS A 286 14.60 -13.70 -3.44
CA CYS A 286 13.65 -14.77 -3.82
C CYS A 286 13.88 -15.29 -5.24
#